data_d96c1b532547ceab3fbe83ee5bbe0030
#
_entry.id   d96c1b532547ceab3fbe83ee5bbe0030
#
_cell.length_a   1.000
_cell.length_b   1.000
_cell.length_c   1.000
_cell.angle_alpha   90.00
_cell.angle_beta   90.00
_cell.angle_gamma   90.00
#
_symmetry.space_group_name_H-M   'P 1'
#
loop_
_entity.id
_entity.type
_entity.pdbx_description
1 polymer ?
#
loop_
_entity_poly.entity_id
_entity_poly.type
_entity_poly.pdbx_seq_one_letter_code
_entity_poly.pdbx_strand_id
1 'polypeptide(L)'
;MIKPKWGNYRFPVDKNKTGKKRTNRDPSPQIPAFLIKGKNYECDVNTLLSCSVNIIPPSMNNYWLDSGKTSKRLSKRANHFVEVMKRFVQPLQYMGDVQVIIDYHMPDKKVRDIDNILKPCLDALTKCGLIDDDSQVKSLSVNARPIVAGGQIDIQVRKHNTGA
;
A
#
# COMPACT_ATOMS: atom_id res chain seq x y z
N MET A 1 30.88 16.06 -6.37
CA MET A 1 29.95 15.21 -5.65
C MET A 1 28.81 16.08 -5.13
N ILE A 2 27.68 16.09 -5.84
CA ILE A 2 26.51 16.92 -5.50
C ILE A 2 25.59 16.05 -4.65
N LYS A 3 25.44 16.39 -3.38
CA LYS A 3 24.47 15.73 -2.46
C LYS A 3 23.05 16.18 -2.84
N PRO A 4 22.08 15.29 -3.08
CA PRO A 4 20.70 15.69 -3.28
C PRO A 4 20.14 16.27 -1.97
N LYS A 5 19.71 17.53 -2.02
CA LYS A 5 18.95 18.20 -0.97
C LYS A 5 17.52 17.63 -0.92
N TRP A 6 17.31 16.57 -0.19
CA TRP A 6 15.97 16.22 0.27
C TRP A 6 15.83 16.71 1.71
N GLY A 7 15.49 17.98 1.82
CA GLY A 7 15.15 18.60 3.09
C GLY A 7 13.91 17.95 3.69
N ASN A 8 13.92 17.83 5.01
CA ASN A 8 12.83 17.42 5.85
C ASN A 8 11.50 18.06 5.42
N TYR A 9 10.63 17.29 4.81
CA TYR A 9 9.27 17.72 4.50
C TYR A 9 8.50 17.76 5.83
N ARG A 10 8.53 18.92 6.48
CA ARG A 10 7.62 19.23 7.60
C ARG A 10 6.31 19.70 6.97
N PHE A 11 5.22 18.97 7.21
CA PHE A 11 3.90 19.52 6.95
C PHE A 11 3.72 20.82 7.70
N PRO A 12 3.27 21.90 7.06
CA PRO A 12 2.97 23.15 7.75
C PRO A 12 1.89 22.89 8.80
N VAL A 13 2.25 23.11 10.08
CA VAL A 13 1.28 23.11 11.18
C VAL A 13 0.69 24.50 11.21
N ASP A 14 -0.55 24.60 10.73
CA ASP A 14 -1.30 25.86 10.79
C ASP A 14 -1.67 26.19 12.25
N LYS A 15 -1.08 27.25 12.77
CA LYS A 15 -1.22 27.69 14.17
C LYS A 15 -2.42 28.61 14.43
N ASN A 16 -3.31 28.81 13.45
CA ASN A 16 -4.48 29.69 13.61
C ASN A 16 -5.79 28.96 13.32
N LYS A 17 -6.31 28.21 14.32
CA LYS A 17 -7.69 27.73 14.29
C LYS A 17 -8.58 28.61 15.14
N THR A 18 -9.10 29.67 14.58
CA THR A 18 -10.39 30.26 14.98
C THR A 18 -11.47 29.73 14.05
N GLY A 19 -12.55 29.22 14.65
CA GLY A 19 -13.55 28.45 13.97
C GLY A 19 -14.24 29.17 12.80
N LYS A 20 -14.17 28.55 11.60
CA LYS A 20 -15.10 28.79 10.50
C LYS A 20 -15.50 27.44 9.90
N LYS A 21 -16.80 27.27 9.67
CA LYS A 21 -17.42 26.10 9.02
C LYS A 21 -16.69 25.77 7.70
N ARG A 22 -16.14 24.54 7.59
CA ARG A 22 -15.55 24.04 6.37
C ARG A 22 -16.64 23.68 5.37
N THR A 23 -16.83 24.52 4.37
CA THR A 23 -17.39 24.14 3.07
C THR A 23 -16.28 24.37 2.06
N ASN A 24 -15.44 23.36 1.88
CA ASN A 24 -14.68 23.20 0.63
C ASN A 24 -14.00 21.83 0.71
N ARG A 25 -14.32 21.00 -0.26
CA ARG A 25 -13.60 19.76 -0.54
C ARG A 25 -12.19 20.17 -0.95
N ASP A 26 -11.19 19.94 -0.08
CA ASP A 26 -9.80 20.05 -0.48
C ASP A 26 -9.59 19.11 -1.69
N PRO A 27 -9.01 19.59 -2.79
CA PRO A 27 -8.68 18.72 -3.91
C PRO A 27 -7.74 17.64 -3.37
N SER A 28 -8.07 16.38 -3.67
CA SER A 28 -7.22 15.25 -3.34
C SER A 28 -5.78 15.55 -3.79
N PRO A 29 -4.76 15.32 -2.96
CA PRO A 29 -3.39 15.61 -3.35
C PRO A 29 -3.10 14.89 -4.66
N GLN A 30 -2.78 15.66 -5.70
CA GLN A 30 -2.39 15.14 -7.01
C GLN A 30 -1.11 14.32 -6.82
N ILE A 31 -1.14 13.04 -7.22
CA ILE A 31 0.09 12.25 -7.24
C ILE A 31 0.97 12.82 -8.34
N PRO A 32 2.22 13.22 -8.05
CA PRO A 32 3.14 13.60 -9.09
C PRO A 32 3.26 12.47 -10.13
N ALA A 33 3.21 12.82 -11.42
CA ALA A 33 3.25 11.84 -12.53
C ALA A 33 4.48 10.90 -12.50
N PHE A 34 5.57 11.29 -11.82
CA PHE A 34 6.75 10.44 -11.65
C PHE A 34 6.55 9.24 -10.70
N LEU A 35 5.46 9.22 -9.90
CA LEU A 35 5.11 8.07 -9.06
C LEU A 35 4.36 6.97 -9.83
N ILE A 36 3.99 7.24 -11.09
CA ILE A 36 3.28 6.30 -11.97
C ILE A 36 4.28 5.65 -12.95
N LYS A 37 5.38 5.12 -12.46
CA LYS A 37 6.21 4.24 -13.30
C LYS A 37 5.72 2.81 -13.12
N GLY A 38 4.69 2.42 -13.87
CA GLY A 38 4.35 1.04 -14.09
C GLY A 38 5.51 0.37 -14.86
N LYS A 39 6.19 -0.62 -14.27
CA LYS A 39 6.88 -1.61 -15.09
C LYS A 39 5.80 -2.29 -15.90
N ASN A 40 5.94 -2.30 -17.24
CA ASN A 40 5.12 -3.13 -18.11
C ASN A 40 5.44 -4.60 -17.78
N TYR A 41 4.67 -5.18 -16.87
CA TYR A 41 4.62 -6.61 -16.76
C TYR A 41 3.72 -7.10 -17.91
N GLU A 42 4.19 -8.07 -18.68
CA GLU A 42 3.32 -8.75 -19.64
C GLU A 42 2.06 -9.20 -18.90
N CYS A 43 0.93 -8.59 -19.25
CA CYS A 43 -0.36 -8.96 -18.65
C CYS A 43 -0.79 -10.29 -19.24
N ASP A 44 -0.44 -11.37 -18.54
CA ASP A 44 -1.05 -12.67 -18.76
C ASP A 44 -2.55 -12.58 -18.40
N VAL A 45 -3.40 -13.31 -19.13
CA VAL A 45 -4.85 -13.40 -18.90
C VAL A 45 -5.23 -13.82 -17.48
N ASN A 46 -4.28 -14.37 -16.74
CA ASN A 46 -4.43 -14.76 -15.34
C ASN A 46 -4.04 -13.65 -14.35
N THR A 47 -3.49 -12.54 -14.81
CA THR A 47 -3.06 -11.43 -13.93
C THR A 47 -4.24 -10.50 -13.64
N LEU A 48 -4.61 -10.38 -12.37
CA LEU A 48 -5.66 -9.48 -11.88
C LEU A 48 -5.11 -8.10 -11.52
N LEU A 49 -3.89 -8.05 -11.02
CA LEU A 49 -3.19 -6.82 -10.62
C LEU A 49 -1.69 -6.98 -10.86
N SER A 50 -1.07 -5.93 -11.38
CA SER A 50 0.38 -5.76 -11.37
C SER A 50 0.67 -4.28 -11.20
N CYS A 51 1.20 -3.88 -10.05
CA CYS A 51 1.48 -2.49 -9.74
C CYS A 51 2.78 -2.32 -8.95
N SER A 52 3.41 -1.17 -9.14
CA SER A 52 4.60 -0.73 -8.42
C SER A 52 4.28 0.61 -7.76
N VAL A 53 4.38 0.68 -6.45
CA VAL A 53 3.97 1.85 -5.68
C VAL A 53 5.11 2.32 -4.78
N ASN A 54 5.51 3.58 -4.93
CA ASN A 54 6.54 4.19 -4.08
C ASN A 54 5.95 4.58 -2.72
N ILE A 55 5.82 3.61 -1.84
CA ILE A 55 5.32 3.78 -0.49
C ILE A 55 5.93 2.72 0.43
N ILE A 56 6.07 3.07 1.69
CA ILE A 56 6.44 2.11 2.73
C ILE A 56 5.15 1.55 3.33
N PRO A 57 4.86 0.24 3.18
CA PRO A 57 3.71 -0.37 3.84
C PRO A 57 3.77 -0.15 5.36
N PRO A 58 2.65 0.00 6.04
CA PRO A 58 2.63 0.05 7.49
C PRO A 58 3.06 -1.32 8.06
N SER A 59 3.79 -1.30 9.17
CA SER A 59 4.10 -2.52 9.92
C SER A 59 2.88 -2.93 10.76
N MET A 60 2.67 -4.22 10.94
CA MET A 60 1.65 -4.78 11.83
C MET A 60 1.72 -4.20 13.25
N ASN A 61 2.92 -3.94 13.75
CA ASN A 61 3.13 -3.37 15.09
C ASN A 61 2.47 -1.98 15.28
N ASN A 62 2.26 -1.25 14.19
CA ASN A 62 1.66 0.10 14.18
C ASN A 62 0.42 0.18 13.28
N TYR A 63 -0.16 -0.96 12.91
CA TYR A 63 -1.29 -1.02 12.00
C TYR A 63 -2.59 -0.62 12.69
N TRP A 64 -2.78 -1.11 13.92
CA TRP A 64 -3.94 -0.85 14.74
C TRP A 64 -3.62 0.14 15.86
N LEU A 65 -4.58 0.97 16.19
CA LEU A 65 -4.57 1.82 17.38
C LEU A 65 -5.72 1.40 18.29
N ASP A 66 -5.45 1.32 19.57
CA ASP A 66 -6.49 1.14 20.56
C ASP A 66 -7.36 2.40 20.64
N SER A 67 -8.66 2.23 20.50
CA SER A 67 -9.63 3.32 20.44
C SER A 67 -10.61 3.26 21.61
N GLY A 68 -10.17 2.67 22.75
CA GLY A 68 -10.98 2.44 23.94
C GLY A 68 -11.05 0.97 24.31
N LYS A 69 -11.83 0.63 25.35
CA LYS A 69 -11.80 -0.70 25.99
C LYS A 69 -12.12 -1.90 25.08
N THR A 70 -12.76 -1.69 23.92
CA THR A 70 -13.23 -2.79 23.06
C THR A 70 -13.08 -2.54 21.56
N SER A 71 -12.58 -1.38 21.12
CA SER A 71 -12.50 -1.07 19.69
C SER A 71 -11.08 -0.81 19.22
N LYS A 72 -10.72 -1.39 18.08
CA LYS A 72 -9.46 -1.12 17.36
C LYS A 72 -9.77 -0.34 16.10
N ARG A 73 -8.97 0.66 15.79
CA ARG A 73 -9.05 1.41 14.54
C ARG A 73 -7.73 1.38 13.80
N LEU A 74 -7.78 1.51 12.48
CA LEU A 74 -6.57 1.64 11.68
C LEU A 74 -5.81 2.91 12.05
N SER A 75 -4.49 2.82 12.11
CA SER A 75 -3.62 3.97 12.26
C SER A 75 -3.75 4.92 11.07
N LYS A 76 -3.38 6.19 11.24
CA LYS A 76 -3.36 7.17 10.13
C LYS A 76 -2.49 6.67 8.96
N ARG A 77 -1.37 6.01 9.27
CA ARG A 77 -0.46 5.46 8.27
C ARG A 77 -1.10 4.30 7.50
N ALA A 78 -1.84 3.43 8.20
CA ALA A 78 -2.57 2.33 7.57
C ALA A 78 -3.69 2.84 6.64
N ASN A 79 -4.46 3.84 7.09
CA ASN A 79 -5.48 4.47 6.25
C ASN A 79 -4.86 5.14 5.02
N HIS A 80 -3.75 5.87 5.19
CA HIS A 80 -3.05 6.50 4.08
C HIS A 80 -2.57 5.45 3.06
N PHE A 81 -2.02 4.33 3.53
CA PHE A 81 -1.59 3.23 2.65
C PHE A 81 -2.76 2.71 1.80
N VAL A 82 -3.91 2.43 2.41
CA VAL A 82 -5.11 1.97 1.69
C VAL A 82 -5.57 3.02 0.67
N GLU A 83 -5.60 4.30 1.03
CA GLU A 83 -6.00 5.38 0.10
C GLU A 83 -5.04 5.50 -1.09
N VAL A 84 -3.75 5.30 -0.87
CA VAL A 84 -2.78 5.25 -1.98
C VAL A 84 -3.03 4.03 -2.85
N MET A 85 -3.20 2.85 -2.25
CA MET A 85 -3.46 1.60 -2.99
C MET A 85 -4.73 1.66 -3.86
N LYS A 86 -5.80 2.30 -3.40
CA LYS A 86 -7.03 2.52 -4.18
C LYS A 86 -6.81 3.20 -5.54
N ARG A 87 -5.69 3.90 -5.71
CA ARG A 87 -5.36 4.57 -6.98
C ARG A 87 -4.71 3.65 -8.00
N PHE A 88 -4.21 2.51 -7.56
CA PHE A 88 -3.53 1.51 -8.39
C PHE A 88 -4.36 0.24 -8.57
N VAL A 89 -5.28 -0.01 -7.67
CA VAL A 89 -6.09 -1.24 -7.61
C VAL A 89 -7.49 -0.93 -8.13
N GLN A 90 -7.91 -1.64 -9.18
CA GLN A 90 -9.30 -1.59 -9.65
C GLN A 90 -10.18 -2.53 -8.82
N PRO A 91 -11.39 -2.11 -8.42
CA PRO A 91 -12.32 -2.94 -7.64
C PRO A 91 -12.98 -3.99 -8.55
N LEU A 92 -12.31 -5.13 -8.74
CA LEU A 92 -12.79 -6.24 -9.58
C LEU A 92 -13.78 -7.16 -8.85
N GLN A 93 -13.78 -7.16 -7.51
CA GLN A 93 -14.54 -8.08 -6.64
C GLN A 93 -14.38 -9.55 -7.09
N TYR A 94 -13.13 -9.94 -7.35
CA TYR A 94 -12.83 -11.29 -7.82
C TYR A 94 -13.10 -12.32 -6.72
N MET A 95 -13.91 -13.35 -7.03
CA MET A 95 -14.42 -14.33 -6.07
C MET A 95 -13.62 -15.64 -6.07
N GLY A 96 -12.67 -15.83 -6.98
CA GLY A 96 -11.87 -17.05 -7.06
C GLY A 96 -10.62 -17.03 -6.20
N ASP A 97 -9.94 -18.16 -6.14
CA ASP A 97 -8.65 -18.26 -5.45
C ASP A 97 -7.56 -17.46 -6.17
N VAL A 98 -6.66 -16.87 -5.39
CA VAL A 98 -5.58 -16.03 -5.91
C VAL A 98 -4.21 -16.42 -5.38
N GLN A 99 -3.20 -16.12 -6.18
CA GLN A 99 -1.81 -16.08 -5.79
C GLN A 99 -1.38 -14.62 -5.67
N VAL A 100 -0.70 -14.28 -4.58
CA VAL A 100 -0.15 -12.94 -4.34
C VAL A 100 1.36 -13.00 -4.25
N ILE A 101 2.03 -12.14 -4.99
CA ILE A 101 3.49 -11.96 -4.97
C ILE A 101 3.76 -10.53 -4.57
N ILE A 102 4.58 -10.34 -3.53
CA ILE A 102 4.96 -9.04 -2.99
C ILE A 102 6.48 -8.92 -3.03
N ASP A 103 6.99 -7.95 -3.76
CA ASP A 103 8.38 -7.56 -3.76
C ASP A 103 8.53 -6.26 -2.97
N TYR A 104 9.26 -6.31 -1.86
CA TYR A 104 9.42 -5.17 -0.97
C TYR A 104 10.82 -4.59 -1.06
N HIS A 105 10.90 -3.35 -1.51
CA HIS A 105 12.09 -2.53 -1.54
C HIS A 105 12.16 -1.65 -0.29
N MET A 106 13.02 -2.01 0.64
CA MET A 106 13.17 -1.25 1.88
C MET A 106 13.71 0.17 1.61
N PRO A 107 13.33 1.18 2.40
CA PRO A 107 13.78 2.55 2.17
C PRO A 107 15.24 2.80 2.59
N ASP A 108 15.78 1.95 3.44
CA ASP A 108 17.11 2.09 4.04
C ASP A 108 17.64 0.72 4.52
N LYS A 109 18.85 0.70 5.11
CA LYS A 109 19.51 -0.51 5.62
C LYS A 109 19.06 -0.97 7.01
N LYS A 110 18.04 -0.36 7.60
CA LYS A 110 17.53 -0.79 8.90
C LYS A 110 16.92 -2.17 8.80
N VAL A 111 17.17 -2.99 9.80
CA VAL A 111 16.58 -4.34 9.89
C VAL A 111 15.07 -4.22 10.02
N ARG A 112 14.34 -4.92 9.17
CA ARG A 112 12.87 -5.02 9.18
C ARG A 112 12.47 -6.42 8.80
N ASP A 113 11.51 -6.95 9.50
CA ASP A 113 10.94 -8.26 9.19
C ASP A 113 9.92 -8.10 8.06
N ILE A 114 10.11 -8.90 7.02
CA ILE A 114 9.26 -8.84 5.81
C ILE A 114 7.84 -9.34 6.05
N ASP A 115 7.62 -10.13 7.09
CA ASP A 115 6.29 -10.62 7.49
C ASP A 115 5.40 -9.51 8.05
N ASN A 116 5.99 -8.47 8.65
CA ASN A 116 5.24 -7.36 9.24
C ASN A 116 4.42 -6.52 8.25
N ILE A 117 4.66 -6.68 6.95
CA ILE A 117 3.90 -5.97 5.90
C ILE A 117 2.78 -6.80 5.28
N LEU A 118 2.72 -8.11 5.55
CA LEU A 118 1.80 -9.03 4.90
C LEU A 118 0.34 -8.64 5.11
N LYS A 119 -0.10 -8.64 6.37
CA LYS A 119 -1.50 -8.31 6.70
C LYS A 119 -1.92 -6.94 6.17
N PRO A 120 -1.13 -5.85 6.35
CA PRO A 120 -1.45 -4.57 5.73
C PRO A 120 -1.64 -4.61 4.22
N CYS A 121 -0.83 -5.39 3.50
CA CYS A 121 -0.95 -5.52 2.05
C CYS A 121 -2.20 -6.30 1.64
N LEU A 122 -2.47 -7.43 2.28
CA LEU A 122 -3.66 -8.25 2.00
C LEU A 122 -4.95 -7.49 2.35
N ASP A 123 -4.99 -6.83 3.52
CA ASP A 123 -6.11 -5.97 3.90
C ASP A 123 -6.34 -4.82 2.91
N ALA A 124 -5.26 -4.28 2.32
CA ALA A 124 -5.40 -3.24 1.31
C ALA A 124 -6.06 -3.79 0.04
N LEU A 125 -5.70 -4.99 -0.43
CA LEU A 125 -6.33 -5.62 -1.60
C LEU A 125 -7.82 -5.83 -1.40
N THR A 126 -8.21 -6.33 -0.21
CA THR A 126 -9.62 -6.51 0.18
C THR A 126 -10.34 -5.16 0.27
N LYS A 127 -9.77 -4.17 0.99
CA LYS A 127 -10.38 -2.83 1.14
C LYS A 127 -10.46 -2.03 -0.17
N CYS A 128 -9.60 -2.34 -1.13
CA CYS A 128 -9.68 -1.78 -2.47
C CYS A 128 -10.70 -2.51 -3.35
N GLY A 129 -11.25 -3.63 -2.89
CA GLY A 129 -12.26 -4.42 -3.61
C GLY A 129 -11.67 -5.23 -4.78
N LEU A 130 -10.38 -5.56 -4.75
CA LEU A 130 -9.81 -6.47 -5.75
C LEU A 130 -10.30 -7.91 -5.52
N ILE A 131 -10.22 -8.34 -4.26
CA ILE A 131 -10.71 -9.61 -3.73
C ILE A 131 -11.75 -9.33 -2.64
N ASP A 132 -12.60 -10.29 -2.36
CA ASP A 132 -13.64 -10.17 -1.34
C ASP A 132 -13.05 -10.38 0.07
N ASP A 133 -12.20 -11.39 0.22
CA ASP A 133 -11.61 -11.75 1.51
C ASP A 133 -10.18 -12.30 1.33
N ASP A 134 -9.33 -12.12 2.34
CA ASP A 134 -7.94 -12.61 2.32
C ASP A 134 -7.84 -14.15 2.40
N SER A 135 -8.91 -14.86 2.75
CA SER A 135 -8.99 -16.34 2.69
C SER A 135 -8.90 -16.90 1.27
N GLN A 136 -9.14 -16.05 0.24
CA GLN A 136 -8.96 -16.42 -1.16
C GLN A 136 -7.47 -16.57 -1.55
N VAL A 137 -6.55 -16.07 -0.72
CA VAL A 137 -5.11 -16.18 -1.01
C VAL A 137 -4.62 -17.59 -0.70
N LYS A 138 -4.38 -18.39 -1.74
CA LYS A 138 -3.90 -19.77 -1.61
C LYS A 138 -2.40 -19.91 -1.79
N SER A 139 -1.77 -18.92 -2.41
CA SER A 139 -0.33 -18.86 -2.56
C SER A 139 0.16 -17.45 -2.27
N LEU A 140 1.15 -17.31 -1.39
CA LEU A 140 1.73 -16.03 -1.01
C LEU A 140 3.25 -16.12 -1.07
N SER A 141 3.86 -15.21 -1.81
CA SER A 141 5.32 -15.05 -1.87
C SER A 141 5.68 -13.62 -1.52
N VAL A 142 6.65 -13.47 -0.62
CA VAL A 142 7.19 -12.16 -0.23
C VAL A 142 8.69 -12.16 -0.34
N ASN A 143 9.23 -11.21 -1.05
CA ASN A 143 10.65 -11.12 -1.33
C ASN A 143 11.20 -9.75 -0.89
N ALA A 144 12.33 -9.77 -0.18
CA ALA A 144 13.13 -8.56 0.02
C ALA A 144 13.90 -8.26 -1.27
N ARG A 145 13.82 -7.03 -1.72
CA ARG A 145 14.47 -6.55 -2.95
C ARG A 145 15.51 -5.47 -2.63
N PRO A 146 16.36 -5.08 -3.59
CA PRO A 146 17.31 -4.01 -3.38
C PRO A 146 16.67 -2.75 -2.83
N ILE A 147 17.40 -2.00 -2.00
CA ILE A 147 16.93 -0.79 -1.35
C ILE A 147 16.58 0.27 -2.39
N VAL A 148 15.40 0.88 -2.22
CA VAL A 148 14.95 2.04 -2.98
C VAL A 148 14.69 3.17 -2.00
N ALA A 149 15.34 4.31 -2.20
CA ALA A 149 15.15 5.48 -1.36
C ALA A 149 13.68 5.90 -1.33
N GLY A 150 13.12 6.03 -0.12
CA GLY A 150 11.69 6.28 0.06
C GLY A 150 10.82 5.03 0.14
N GLY A 151 11.39 3.86 -0.17
CA GLY A 151 10.67 2.58 -0.16
C GLY A 151 9.76 2.39 -1.37
N GLN A 152 9.60 1.15 -1.78
CA GLN A 152 8.70 0.76 -2.88
C GLN A 152 8.12 -0.61 -2.58
N ILE A 153 6.93 -0.84 -3.03
CA ILE A 153 6.28 -2.16 -3.03
C ILE A 153 5.76 -2.48 -4.42
N ASP A 154 6.11 -3.65 -4.91
CA ASP A 154 5.57 -4.21 -6.14
C ASP A 154 4.63 -5.34 -5.77
N ILE A 155 3.38 -5.28 -6.23
CA ILE A 155 2.37 -6.29 -5.93
C ILE A 155 1.85 -6.86 -7.23
N GLN A 156 1.87 -8.19 -7.32
CA GLN A 156 1.24 -8.93 -8.39
C GLN A 156 0.22 -9.90 -7.80
N VAL A 157 -1.00 -9.86 -8.33
CA VAL A 157 -2.07 -10.78 -7.98
C VAL A 157 -2.50 -11.53 -9.24
N ARG A 158 -2.50 -12.85 -9.15
CA ARG A 158 -2.90 -13.74 -10.25
C ARG A 158 -4.02 -14.66 -9.80
N LYS A 159 -4.83 -15.12 -10.75
CA LYS A 159 -5.75 -16.23 -10.49
C LYS A 159 -4.94 -17.45 -10.08
N HIS A 160 -5.34 -18.08 -8.98
CA HIS A 160 -4.72 -19.34 -8.57
C HIS A 160 -5.48 -20.50 -9.23
N ASN A 161 -4.85 -21.14 -10.21
CA ASN A 161 -5.39 -22.37 -10.78
C ASN A 161 -4.94 -23.52 -9.89
N THR A 162 -5.80 -23.99 -9.00
CA THR A 162 -5.67 -25.33 -8.43
C THR A 162 -5.84 -26.29 -9.61
N GLY A 163 -4.74 -26.82 -10.14
CA GLY A 163 -4.79 -27.88 -11.13
C GLY A 163 -5.73 -28.98 -10.63
N ALA A 164 -6.77 -29.21 -11.38
CA ALA A 164 -7.64 -30.35 -11.19
C ALA A 164 -6.89 -31.61 -11.51
#